data_e3fca48e3edab2fe723ae2e4780e1779
#
_entry.id   e3fca48e3edab2fe723ae2e4780e1779
#
_cell.length_a   1.000
_cell.length_b   1.000
_cell.length_c   1.000
_cell.angle_alpha   90.00
_cell.angle_beta   90.00
_cell.angle_gamma   90.00
#
_symmetry.space_group_name_H-M   'P 1'
#
loop_
_entity.id
_entity.type
_entity.pdbx_description
1 polymer ?
#
loop_
_entity_poly.entity_id
_entity_poly.type
_entity_poly.pdbx_seq_one_letter_code
_entity_poly.pdbx_strand_id
1 'polypeptide(L)'
;GIVLHQGRIAEMKTGEGKTLVSTCPAYLNALSGKGVQIVTVNDYLAKRDAEWMGQVHEFLGLKVGVVLNSMTSEERKAAYQCDITYVTNNELGFDYLRDNMAIYKDQMVLRDLDYCIIDEVDSVLIDEARTPLIISGQSGKSTKLYEVCDVLAKQLVRGEESGEFNKLNAIMGEEITETGDFIVNEKEKVVNLTEQGVKKVEAFFHIDNLADAENLEIQHNIILALRAHNLMFRDKDYVVKDDEVLIVDEFTGRIMPGRRYSDGLHQAIEAKEHVNVKRESRTLATITFQNFFNKYAKKGGMTGTAQTEEKEFRNIYGMDVIVIPTNRPVIRKDLDDAVYKTKKEKFHAVVEEIVKAHEKG
;
A
#
# COMPACT_ATOMS: atom_id res chain seq x y z
N GLY A 1 -13.55 -23.25 19.67
CA GLY A 1 -13.23 -24.23 18.61
C GLY A 1 -14.39 -24.42 17.64
N ILE A 2 -15.58 -24.78 18.14
CA ILE A 2 -16.78 -25.01 17.29
C ILE A 2 -17.13 -23.79 16.42
N VAL A 3 -17.16 -22.60 16.99
CA VAL A 3 -17.46 -21.35 16.29
C VAL A 3 -16.51 -21.12 15.12
N LEU A 4 -15.21 -21.28 15.34
CA LEU A 4 -14.18 -21.15 14.30
C LEU A 4 -14.32 -22.20 13.21
N HIS A 5 -14.61 -23.46 13.60
CA HIS A 5 -14.83 -24.54 12.63
C HIS A 5 -16.05 -24.28 11.73
N GLN A 6 -17.09 -23.61 12.26
CA GLN A 6 -18.29 -23.26 11.51
C GLN A 6 -18.08 -22.06 10.56
N GLY A 7 -16.89 -21.47 10.50
CA GLY A 7 -16.62 -20.29 9.66
C GLY A 7 -17.20 -19.00 10.24
N ARG A 8 -17.27 -18.89 11.54
CA ARG A 8 -17.78 -17.74 12.29
C ARG A 8 -16.66 -17.01 13.02
N ILE A 9 -16.97 -15.89 13.62
CA ILE A 9 -16.05 -15.11 14.46
C ILE A 9 -16.34 -15.40 15.93
N ALA A 10 -15.31 -15.80 16.67
CA ALA A 10 -15.35 -15.94 18.11
C ALA A 10 -14.82 -14.70 18.79
N GLU A 11 -15.67 -13.89 19.40
CA GLU A 11 -15.22 -12.82 20.28
C GLU A 11 -14.87 -13.41 21.65
N MET A 12 -13.58 -13.44 21.96
CA MET A 12 -13.05 -13.89 23.24
C MET A 12 -12.20 -12.77 23.83
N LYS A 13 -12.43 -12.44 25.09
CA LYS A 13 -11.65 -11.39 25.76
C LYS A 13 -10.17 -11.75 25.84
N THR A 14 -9.33 -10.73 25.94
CA THR A 14 -7.87 -10.90 26.06
C THR A 14 -7.53 -11.77 27.27
N GLY A 15 -6.60 -12.72 27.10
CA GLY A 15 -6.17 -13.63 28.15
C GLY A 15 -7.03 -14.91 28.30
N GLU A 16 -8.11 -15.07 27.53
CA GLU A 16 -8.99 -16.25 27.57
C GLU A 16 -8.47 -17.44 26.75
N GLY A 17 -7.27 -17.34 26.15
CA GLY A 17 -6.59 -18.47 25.49
C GLY A 17 -6.96 -18.68 24.03
N LYS A 18 -7.22 -17.60 23.26
CA LYS A 18 -7.52 -17.68 21.81
C LYS A 18 -6.51 -18.53 21.05
N THR A 19 -5.22 -18.33 21.29
CA THR A 19 -4.13 -19.07 20.61
C THR A 19 -4.23 -20.58 20.82
N LEU A 20 -4.52 -21.04 22.05
CA LEU A 20 -4.69 -22.45 22.35
C LEU A 20 -5.98 -23.01 21.73
N VAL A 21 -7.08 -22.27 21.81
CA VAL A 21 -8.38 -22.72 21.27
C VAL A 21 -8.32 -22.89 19.76
N SER A 22 -7.55 -22.10 19.04
CA SER A 22 -7.38 -22.22 17.59
C SER A 22 -6.79 -23.55 17.14
N THR A 23 -6.09 -24.27 18.02
CA THR A 23 -5.53 -25.59 17.71
C THR A 23 -6.61 -26.63 17.42
N CYS A 24 -7.75 -26.56 18.08
CA CYS A 24 -8.85 -27.52 17.89
C CYS A 24 -9.42 -27.49 16.46
N PRO A 25 -9.91 -26.38 15.94
CA PRO A 25 -10.41 -26.30 14.57
C PRO A 25 -9.31 -26.43 13.52
N ALA A 26 -8.08 -25.99 13.82
CA ALA A 26 -6.94 -26.18 12.94
C ALA A 26 -6.64 -27.66 12.72
N TYR A 27 -6.54 -28.42 13.80
CA TYR A 27 -6.35 -29.88 13.74
C TYR A 27 -7.46 -30.58 12.95
N LEU A 28 -8.72 -30.31 13.30
CA LEU A 28 -9.86 -30.96 12.67
C LEU A 28 -9.91 -30.71 11.14
N ASN A 29 -9.66 -29.47 10.71
CA ASN A 29 -9.70 -29.13 9.28
C ASN A 29 -8.44 -29.62 8.56
N ALA A 30 -7.28 -29.69 9.22
CA ALA A 30 -6.06 -30.22 8.61
C ALA A 30 -6.18 -31.71 8.24
N LEU A 31 -7.04 -32.48 8.91
CA LEU A 31 -7.29 -33.89 8.58
C LEU A 31 -7.85 -34.10 7.17
N SER A 32 -8.40 -33.04 6.54
CA SER A 32 -8.84 -33.12 5.14
C SER A 32 -7.68 -33.25 4.15
N GLY A 33 -6.45 -32.98 4.57
CA GLY A 33 -5.26 -32.97 3.72
C GLY A 33 -5.11 -31.75 2.83
N LYS A 34 -6.03 -30.76 2.90
CA LYS A 34 -6.01 -29.57 2.05
C LYS A 34 -5.15 -28.43 2.61
N GLY A 35 -4.71 -28.53 3.85
CA GLY A 35 -3.94 -27.51 4.56
C GLY A 35 -4.79 -26.44 5.22
N VAL A 36 -4.29 -25.93 6.34
CA VAL A 36 -4.90 -24.85 7.12
C VAL A 36 -3.88 -23.73 7.31
N GLN A 37 -4.28 -22.48 7.07
CA GLN A 37 -3.46 -21.35 7.41
C GLN A 37 -3.99 -20.65 8.67
N ILE A 38 -3.10 -20.39 9.64
CA ILE A 38 -3.37 -19.57 10.82
C ILE A 38 -2.70 -18.22 10.57
N VAL A 39 -3.53 -17.20 10.42
CA VAL A 39 -3.12 -15.86 10.00
C VAL A 39 -2.95 -14.97 11.22
N THR A 40 -1.78 -14.36 11.35
CA THR A 40 -1.43 -13.43 12.42
C THR A 40 -1.06 -12.06 11.85
N VAL A 41 -0.87 -11.05 12.71
CA VAL A 41 -0.60 -9.67 12.27
C VAL A 41 0.89 -9.33 12.14
N ASN A 42 1.80 -10.18 12.65
CA ASN A 42 3.24 -9.94 12.52
C ASN A 42 4.06 -11.25 12.64
N ASP A 43 5.31 -11.19 12.15
CA ASP A 43 6.23 -12.33 12.10
C ASP A 43 6.58 -12.90 13.48
N TYR A 44 6.63 -12.06 14.50
CA TYR A 44 6.91 -12.50 15.87
C TYR A 44 5.79 -13.45 16.36
N LEU A 45 4.54 -13.06 16.16
CA LEU A 45 3.39 -13.90 16.56
C LEU A 45 3.34 -15.17 15.71
N ALA A 46 3.55 -15.08 14.40
CA ALA A 46 3.56 -16.24 13.52
C ALA A 46 4.60 -17.29 13.99
N LYS A 47 5.83 -16.85 14.28
CA LYS A 47 6.90 -17.69 14.75
C LYS A 47 6.62 -18.26 16.15
N ARG A 48 6.26 -17.40 17.11
CA ARG A 48 5.96 -17.79 18.48
C ARG A 48 4.84 -18.86 18.53
N ASP A 49 3.75 -18.62 17.82
CA ASP A 49 2.59 -19.49 17.86
C ASP A 49 2.86 -20.80 17.11
N ALA A 50 3.63 -20.78 16.02
CA ALA A 50 4.10 -21.98 15.34
C ALA A 50 4.99 -22.85 16.26
N GLU A 51 5.93 -22.24 16.98
CA GLU A 51 6.82 -22.95 17.91
C GLU A 51 6.06 -23.50 19.13
N TRP A 52 5.12 -22.74 19.64
CA TRP A 52 4.41 -23.10 20.87
C TRP A 52 3.25 -24.05 20.62
N MET A 53 2.32 -23.70 19.74
CA MET A 53 1.17 -24.54 19.38
C MET A 53 1.55 -25.65 18.42
N GLY A 54 2.63 -25.52 17.67
CA GLY A 54 3.19 -26.55 16.81
C GLY A 54 3.47 -27.85 17.56
N GLN A 55 3.95 -27.77 18.80
CA GLN A 55 4.18 -28.96 19.65
C GLN A 55 2.90 -29.79 19.81
N VAL A 56 1.75 -29.15 19.94
CA VAL A 56 0.45 -29.89 20.05
C VAL A 56 0.12 -30.54 18.73
N HIS A 57 0.27 -29.88 17.63
CA HIS A 57 -0.03 -30.40 16.29
C HIS A 57 0.91 -31.52 15.90
N GLU A 58 2.20 -31.37 16.16
CA GLU A 58 3.22 -32.39 15.89
C GLU A 58 3.04 -33.64 16.75
N PHE A 59 2.69 -33.48 18.04
CA PHE A 59 2.32 -34.57 18.91
C PHE A 59 1.15 -35.39 18.37
N LEU A 60 0.20 -34.71 17.69
CA LEU A 60 -0.95 -35.36 17.05
C LEU A 60 -0.64 -35.86 15.62
N GLY A 61 0.61 -35.82 15.18
CA GLY A 61 1.09 -36.36 13.92
C GLY A 61 0.97 -35.43 12.70
N LEU A 62 0.67 -34.14 12.91
CA LEU A 62 0.60 -33.17 11.84
C LEU A 62 1.94 -32.46 11.63
N LYS A 63 2.19 -32.00 10.39
CA LYS A 63 3.34 -31.13 10.05
C LYS A 63 2.96 -29.67 10.17
N VAL A 64 3.83 -28.91 10.82
CA VAL A 64 3.65 -27.47 11.02
C VAL A 64 4.72 -26.67 10.28
N GLY A 65 4.29 -25.66 9.52
CA GLY A 65 5.15 -24.72 8.86
C GLY A 65 4.92 -23.29 9.36
N VAL A 66 5.90 -22.42 9.15
CA VAL A 66 5.81 -21.00 9.38
C VAL A 66 6.36 -20.27 8.17
N VAL A 67 5.69 -19.17 7.74
CA VAL A 67 6.17 -18.31 6.68
C VAL A 67 6.53 -16.94 7.27
N LEU A 68 7.78 -16.53 7.07
CA LEU A 68 8.35 -15.28 7.53
C LEU A 68 8.86 -14.46 6.36
N ASN A 69 9.00 -13.16 6.55
CA ASN A 69 9.41 -12.21 5.52
C ASN A 69 10.73 -12.59 4.81
N SER A 70 11.73 -13.06 5.57
CA SER A 70 13.07 -13.37 5.05
C SER A 70 13.18 -14.66 4.24
N MET A 71 12.10 -15.46 4.12
CA MET A 71 12.14 -16.79 3.49
C MET A 71 12.12 -16.72 1.97
N THR A 72 12.87 -17.61 1.34
CA THR A 72 12.86 -17.84 -0.11
C THR A 72 11.56 -18.48 -0.59
N SER A 73 11.30 -18.45 -1.90
CA SER A 73 10.11 -19.09 -2.48
C SER A 73 10.05 -20.60 -2.23
N GLU A 74 11.19 -21.27 -2.22
CA GLU A 74 11.29 -22.72 -1.96
C GLU A 74 10.93 -23.04 -0.49
N GLU A 75 11.46 -22.26 0.46
CA GLU A 75 11.15 -22.38 1.86
C GLU A 75 9.67 -22.10 2.15
N ARG A 76 9.10 -21.07 1.51
CA ARG A 76 7.66 -20.76 1.60
C ARG A 76 6.81 -21.89 1.06
N LYS A 77 7.16 -22.42 -0.11
CA LYS A 77 6.47 -23.57 -0.70
C LYS A 77 6.48 -24.79 0.22
N ALA A 78 7.63 -25.11 0.81
CA ALA A 78 7.73 -26.20 1.77
C ALA A 78 6.85 -25.96 3.01
N ALA A 79 6.81 -24.74 3.54
CA ALA A 79 5.96 -24.36 4.66
C ALA A 79 4.46 -24.49 4.35
N TYR A 80 4.01 -24.02 3.17
CA TYR A 80 2.61 -24.17 2.76
C TYR A 80 2.19 -25.60 2.45
N GLN A 81 3.14 -26.50 2.17
CA GLN A 81 2.86 -27.94 2.02
C GLN A 81 2.64 -28.66 3.37
N CYS A 82 2.93 -28.04 4.49
CA CYS A 82 2.60 -28.56 5.80
C CYS A 82 1.09 -28.62 6.02
N ASP A 83 0.64 -29.42 6.98
CA ASP A 83 -0.77 -29.56 7.31
C ASP A 83 -1.36 -28.28 7.91
N ILE A 84 -0.55 -27.57 8.72
CA ILE A 84 -0.88 -26.28 9.32
C ILE A 84 0.28 -25.32 9.08
N THR A 85 -0.04 -24.12 8.57
CA THR A 85 0.95 -23.07 8.32
C THR A 85 0.59 -21.79 9.05
N TYR A 86 1.50 -21.29 9.89
CA TYR A 86 1.40 -19.97 10.50
C TYR A 86 2.03 -18.92 9.58
N VAL A 87 1.32 -17.83 9.33
CA VAL A 87 1.74 -16.81 8.37
C VAL A 87 1.11 -15.46 8.71
N THR A 88 1.75 -14.36 8.35
CA THR A 88 1.12 -13.04 8.49
C THR A 88 0.16 -12.76 7.35
N ASN A 89 -0.84 -11.89 7.60
CA ASN A 89 -1.77 -11.42 6.58
C ASN A 89 -1.03 -10.83 5.36
N ASN A 90 0.02 -10.03 5.58
CA ASN A 90 0.82 -9.42 4.53
C ASN A 90 1.55 -10.46 3.67
N GLU A 91 2.32 -11.36 4.31
CA GLU A 91 3.08 -12.37 3.58
C GLU A 91 2.18 -13.29 2.76
N LEU A 92 1.06 -13.71 3.35
CA LEU A 92 0.07 -14.54 2.67
C LEU A 92 -0.55 -13.85 1.45
N GLY A 93 -0.92 -12.57 1.59
CA GLY A 93 -1.47 -11.79 0.50
C GLY A 93 -0.44 -11.49 -0.61
N PHE A 94 0.82 -11.23 -0.26
CA PHE A 94 1.90 -11.06 -1.24
C PHE A 94 2.26 -12.37 -1.94
N ASP A 95 2.26 -13.50 -1.24
CA ASP A 95 2.45 -14.80 -1.86
C ASP A 95 1.35 -15.12 -2.87
N TYR A 96 0.09 -14.78 -2.54
CA TYR A 96 -1.01 -14.88 -3.49
C TYR A 96 -0.80 -14.01 -4.74
N LEU A 97 -0.36 -12.76 -4.60
CA LEU A 97 -0.06 -11.91 -5.74
C LEU A 97 1.09 -12.46 -6.58
N ARG A 98 2.16 -12.94 -5.94
CA ARG A 98 3.30 -13.55 -6.65
C ARG A 98 2.89 -14.79 -7.43
N ASP A 99 2.05 -15.65 -6.84
CA ASP A 99 1.52 -16.84 -7.50
C ASP A 99 0.68 -16.50 -8.74
N ASN A 100 -0.10 -15.41 -8.69
CA ASN A 100 -0.87 -14.95 -9.85
C ASN A 100 -0.01 -14.29 -10.95
N MET A 101 1.25 -13.97 -10.66
CA MET A 101 2.21 -13.48 -11.63
C MET A 101 3.13 -14.60 -12.17
N ALA A 102 3.07 -15.81 -11.58
CA ALA A 102 3.89 -16.94 -11.99
C ALA A 102 3.52 -17.39 -13.42
N ILE A 103 4.57 -17.68 -14.22
CA ILE A 103 4.39 -18.18 -15.58
C ILE A 103 4.14 -19.69 -15.57
N TYR A 104 4.79 -20.40 -14.65
CA TYR A 104 4.70 -21.85 -14.53
C TYR A 104 4.09 -22.25 -13.18
N LYS A 105 3.29 -23.33 -13.18
CA LYS A 105 2.59 -23.81 -11.98
C LYS A 105 3.55 -24.26 -10.86
N ASP A 106 4.72 -24.73 -11.22
CA ASP A 106 5.74 -25.16 -10.24
C ASP A 106 6.37 -24.00 -9.48
N GLN A 107 6.26 -22.77 -9.99
CA GLN A 107 6.70 -21.54 -9.33
C GLN A 107 5.73 -21.07 -8.23
N MET A 108 4.50 -21.55 -8.24
CA MET A 108 3.51 -21.21 -7.22
C MET A 108 3.86 -21.83 -5.88
N VAL A 109 3.69 -21.07 -4.82
CA VAL A 109 4.01 -21.50 -3.44
C VAL A 109 2.77 -21.92 -2.64
N LEU A 110 1.61 -21.29 -2.90
CA LEU A 110 0.38 -21.57 -2.20
C LEU A 110 -0.28 -22.88 -2.68
N ARG A 111 -1.02 -23.47 -1.77
CA ARG A 111 -2.03 -24.51 -2.06
C ARG A 111 -3.39 -23.85 -2.32
N ASP A 112 -4.42 -24.66 -2.55
CA ASP A 112 -5.80 -24.19 -2.63
C ASP A 112 -6.19 -23.47 -1.32
N LEU A 113 -6.95 -22.38 -1.43
CA LEU A 113 -7.40 -21.60 -0.30
C LEU A 113 -8.65 -22.25 0.33
N ASP A 114 -8.43 -23.29 1.13
CA ASP A 114 -9.52 -24.09 1.71
C ASP A 114 -10.01 -23.51 3.04
N TYR A 115 -9.16 -23.49 4.07
CA TYR A 115 -9.53 -22.98 5.39
C TYR A 115 -8.44 -22.11 6.02
N CYS A 116 -8.84 -20.98 6.56
CA CYS A 116 -7.96 -20.16 7.39
C CYS A 116 -8.64 -19.75 8.71
N ILE A 117 -7.81 -19.54 9.73
CA ILE A 117 -8.19 -18.90 10.99
C ILE A 117 -7.45 -17.59 11.07
N ILE A 118 -8.18 -16.48 11.23
CA ILE A 118 -7.63 -15.13 11.26
C ILE A 118 -7.66 -14.65 12.71
N ASP A 119 -6.47 -14.45 13.29
CA ASP A 119 -6.33 -13.80 14.59
C ASP A 119 -6.39 -12.29 14.44
N GLU A 120 -6.90 -11.60 15.46
CA GLU A 120 -7.22 -10.16 15.41
C GLU A 120 -8.02 -9.80 14.14
N VAL A 121 -9.10 -10.54 13.91
CA VAL A 121 -9.88 -10.52 12.66
C VAL A 121 -10.50 -9.16 12.34
N ASP A 122 -10.83 -8.36 13.33
CA ASP A 122 -11.30 -6.98 13.19
C ASP A 122 -10.23 -6.09 12.57
N SER A 123 -9.00 -6.15 13.03
CA SER A 123 -7.90 -5.42 12.43
C SER A 123 -7.68 -5.81 10.96
N VAL A 124 -7.65 -7.10 10.66
CA VAL A 124 -7.34 -7.61 9.31
C VAL A 124 -8.51 -7.40 8.32
N LEU A 125 -9.73 -7.71 8.73
CA LEU A 125 -10.90 -7.72 7.83
C LEU A 125 -11.75 -6.44 7.86
N ILE A 126 -11.56 -5.54 8.84
CA ILE A 126 -12.25 -4.25 8.92
C ILE A 126 -11.26 -3.11 8.75
N ASP A 127 -10.33 -2.92 9.69
CA ASP A 127 -9.44 -1.76 9.69
C ASP A 127 -8.53 -1.71 8.46
N GLU A 128 -7.90 -2.82 8.11
CA GLU A 128 -6.99 -2.94 6.96
C GLU A 128 -7.66 -3.48 5.68
N ALA A 129 -8.95 -3.79 5.73
CA ALA A 129 -9.67 -4.50 4.65
C ALA A 129 -9.51 -3.89 3.26
N ARG A 130 -9.50 -2.56 3.17
CA ARG A 130 -9.43 -1.80 1.92
C ARG A 130 -8.01 -1.37 1.54
N THR A 131 -7.04 -1.59 2.41
CA THR A 131 -5.63 -1.31 2.11
C THR A 131 -5.14 -2.28 1.05
N PRO A 132 -4.70 -1.78 -0.14
CA PRO A 132 -4.25 -2.66 -1.19
C PRO A 132 -2.81 -3.14 -0.92
N LEU A 133 -2.59 -4.42 -1.10
CA LEU A 133 -1.27 -4.97 -1.32
C LEU A 133 -0.88 -4.73 -2.77
N ILE A 134 0.30 -4.18 -3.04
CA ILE A 134 0.74 -3.77 -4.37
C ILE A 134 2.12 -4.34 -4.65
N ILE A 135 2.25 -5.03 -5.78
CA ILE A 135 3.55 -5.38 -6.36
C ILE A 135 3.80 -4.43 -7.52
N SER A 136 4.90 -3.70 -7.46
CA SER A 136 5.34 -2.78 -8.51
C SER A 136 6.61 -3.28 -9.18
N GLY A 137 6.70 -3.09 -10.49
CA GLY A 137 7.90 -3.32 -11.28
C GLY A 137 8.37 -2.04 -11.94
N GLN A 138 9.64 -2.01 -12.33
CA GLN A 138 10.16 -0.88 -13.10
C GLN A 138 9.61 -0.91 -14.53
N SER A 139 9.20 0.26 -15.03
CA SER A 139 8.87 0.44 -16.44
C SER A 139 10.12 0.19 -17.30
N GLY A 140 9.97 -0.54 -18.41
CA GLY A 140 11.05 -0.79 -19.35
C GLY A 140 11.46 0.43 -20.20
N LYS A 141 10.79 1.58 -20.04
CA LYS A 141 11.05 2.79 -20.82
C LYS A 141 12.38 3.45 -20.45
N SER A 142 13.08 3.99 -21.46
CA SER A 142 14.31 4.73 -21.27
C SER A 142 14.06 6.05 -20.51
N THR A 143 14.95 6.39 -19.58
CA THR A 143 14.91 7.68 -18.86
C THR A 143 15.60 8.81 -19.63
N LYS A 144 16.34 8.50 -20.70
CA LYS A 144 17.11 9.48 -21.48
C LYS A 144 16.25 10.58 -22.11
N LEU A 145 15.01 10.28 -22.48
CA LEU A 145 14.12 11.26 -23.10
C LEU A 145 13.77 12.40 -22.14
N TYR A 146 13.67 12.14 -20.83
CA TYR A 146 13.46 13.19 -19.82
C TYR A 146 14.61 14.19 -19.78
N GLU A 147 15.86 13.71 -19.84
CA GLU A 147 17.06 14.56 -19.85
C GLU A 147 17.15 15.38 -21.13
N VAL A 148 16.85 14.77 -22.28
CA VAL A 148 16.84 15.47 -23.57
C VAL A 148 15.75 16.55 -23.62
N CYS A 149 14.55 16.25 -23.13
CA CYS A 149 13.47 17.21 -23.05
C CYS A 149 13.76 18.36 -22.06
N ASP A 150 14.50 18.10 -20.98
CA ASP A 150 14.96 19.14 -20.06
C ASP A 150 15.88 20.15 -20.76
N VAL A 151 16.82 19.66 -21.57
CA VAL A 151 17.71 20.53 -22.37
C VAL A 151 16.92 21.42 -23.33
N LEU A 152 15.96 20.84 -24.05
CA LEU A 152 15.10 21.60 -24.95
C LEU A 152 14.20 22.60 -24.23
N ALA A 153 13.60 22.20 -23.11
CA ALA A 153 12.73 23.07 -22.32
C ALA A 153 13.41 24.37 -21.86
N LYS A 154 14.73 24.30 -21.57
CA LYS A 154 15.53 25.48 -21.23
C LYS A 154 15.77 26.45 -22.41
N GLN A 155 15.63 25.98 -23.65
CA GLN A 155 15.82 26.77 -24.86
C GLN A 155 14.52 27.41 -25.34
N LEU A 156 13.37 26.91 -24.90
CA LEU A 156 12.06 27.44 -25.29
C LEU A 156 11.72 28.67 -24.46
N VAL A 157 11.08 29.63 -25.13
CA VAL A 157 10.73 30.94 -24.56
C VAL A 157 9.26 30.93 -24.13
N ARG A 158 9.00 31.29 -22.87
CA ARG A 158 7.63 31.46 -22.36
C ARG A 158 6.98 32.67 -23.03
N GLY A 159 5.78 32.46 -23.56
CA GLY A 159 4.91 33.52 -24.04
C GLY A 159 3.98 34.05 -22.95
N GLU A 160 3.34 35.15 -23.21
CA GLU A 160 2.32 35.72 -22.32
C GLU A 160 0.93 35.25 -22.74
N GLU A 161 0.13 34.80 -21.75
CA GLU A 161 -1.31 34.62 -21.97
C GLU A 161 -1.95 35.98 -22.12
N SER A 162 -2.47 36.30 -23.31
CA SER A 162 -3.15 37.55 -23.55
C SER A 162 -4.38 37.64 -22.65
N GLY A 163 -4.40 38.65 -21.75
CA GLY A 163 -5.41 38.81 -20.68
C GLY A 163 -6.84 38.96 -21.20
N GLU A 164 -7.80 39.16 -20.28
CA GLU A 164 -9.26 39.24 -20.52
C GLU A 164 -9.70 40.12 -21.68
N PHE A 165 -8.86 41.05 -22.12
CA PHE A 165 -9.10 41.91 -23.26
C PHE A 165 -9.15 41.14 -24.60
N ASN A 166 -8.46 40.01 -24.73
CA ASN A 166 -8.44 39.21 -25.96
C ASN A 166 -9.61 38.23 -26.09
N LYS A 167 -10.33 37.91 -25.00
CA LYS A 167 -11.60 37.17 -25.10
C LYS A 167 -12.67 37.97 -25.83
N LEU A 168 -12.65 39.31 -25.68
CA LEU A 168 -13.54 40.20 -26.44
C LEU A 168 -13.14 40.29 -27.92
N ASN A 169 -11.84 40.33 -28.22
CA ASN A 169 -11.31 40.40 -29.60
C ASN A 169 -11.49 39.05 -30.33
N ALA A 170 -11.39 37.92 -29.66
CA ALA A 170 -11.71 36.59 -30.22
C ALA A 170 -13.18 36.49 -30.64
N ILE A 171 -14.11 37.16 -29.93
CA ILE A 171 -15.54 37.25 -30.30
C ILE A 171 -15.73 38.17 -31.51
N MET A 172 -14.83 39.10 -31.74
CA MET A 172 -14.84 40.02 -32.89
C MET A 172 -14.10 39.46 -34.12
N GLY A 173 -13.54 38.25 -34.09
CA GLY A 173 -12.93 37.62 -35.26
C GLY A 173 -11.48 38.05 -35.54
N GLU A 174 -10.78 38.67 -34.58
CA GLU A 174 -9.36 38.91 -34.69
C GLU A 174 -8.55 37.67 -34.28
N GLU A 175 -7.54 37.28 -35.08
CA GLU A 175 -6.64 36.16 -34.79
C GLU A 175 -5.87 36.42 -33.48
N ILE A 176 -5.96 35.49 -32.55
CA ILE A 176 -5.19 35.51 -31.31
C ILE A 176 -3.73 35.20 -31.65
N THR A 177 -2.89 36.23 -31.68
CA THR A 177 -1.45 36.03 -31.83
C THR A 177 -0.85 35.57 -30.50
N GLU A 178 -0.66 34.27 -30.38
CA GLU A 178 0.13 33.68 -29.29
C GLU A 178 1.61 34.10 -29.46
N THR A 179 2.18 34.66 -28.40
CA THR A 179 3.61 35.02 -28.40
C THR A 179 4.42 33.94 -27.67
N GLY A 180 5.69 33.74 -28.10
CA GLY A 180 6.57 32.76 -27.48
C GLY A 180 6.35 31.32 -27.97
N ASP A 181 7.07 30.37 -27.34
CA ASP A 181 7.07 28.98 -27.73
C ASP A 181 6.05 28.14 -26.93
N PHE A 182 5.68 28.61 -25.74
CA PHE A 182 4.68 27.96 -24.90
C PHE A 182 3.99 28.96 -23.96
N ILE A 183 2.78 28.62 -23.56
CA ILE A 183 1.96 29.39 -22.61
C ILE A 183 1.74 28.59 -21.35
N VAL A 184 1.80 29.25 -20.18
CA VAL A 184 1.58 28.64 -18.87
C VAL A 184 0.30 29.18 -18.25
N ASN A 185 -0.65 28.31 -17.96
CA ASN A 185 -1.82 28.63 -17.15
C ASN A 185 -1.56 28.16 -15.70
N GLU A 186 -1.20 29.11 -14.83
CA GLU A 186 -0.86 28.81 -13.42
C GLU A 186 -2.09 28.38 -12.61
N LYS A 187 -3.29 28.85 -12.95
CA LYS A 187 -4.54 28.49 -12.24
C LYS A 187 -4.94 27.05 -12.51
N GLU A 188 -4.81 26.61 -13.76
CA GLU A 188 -5.15 25.25 -14.18
C GLU A 188 -3.96 24.30 -14.11
N LYS A 189 -2.77 24.79 -13.78
CA LYS A 189 -1.50 24.05 -13.74
C LYS A 189 -1.20 23.32 -15.06
N VAL A 190 -1.47 23.97 -16.18
CA VAL A 190 -1.30 23.44 -17.54
C VAL A 190 -0.27 24.26 -18.32
N VAL A 191 0.48 23.59 -19.19
CA VAL A 191 1.39 24.19 -20.16
C VAL A 191 1.00 23.72 -21.55
N ASN A 192 0.86 24.65 -22.49
CA ASN A 192 0.56 24.37 -23.89
C ASN A 192 1.65 24.94 -24.80
N LEU A 193 2.05 24.16 -25.80
CA LEU A 193 2.94 24.65 -26.86
C LEU A 193 2.16 25.50 -27.82
N THR A 194 2.79 26.61 -28.27
CA THR A 194 2.30 27.41 -29.40
C THR A 194 2.70 26.75 -30.70
N GLU A 195 2.15 27.24 -31.83
CA GLU A 195 2.56 26.74 -33.15
C GLU A 195 4.08 26.90 -33.41
N GLN A 196 4.64 28.03 -32.95
CA GLN A 196 6.09 28.27 -33.01
C GLN A 196 6.87 27.26 -32.13
N GLY A 197 6.37 26.96 -30.93
CA GLY A 197 6.97 25.97 -30.03
C GLY A 197 6.95 24.56 -30.61
N VAL A 198 5.84 24.17 -31.23
CA VAL A 198 5.74 22.88 -31.91
C VAL A 198 6.78 22.74 -33.00
N LYS A 199 6.94 23.77 -33.87
CA LYS A 199 7.96 23.75 -34.93
C LYS A 199 9.39 23.64 -34.40
N LYS A 200 9.69 24.27 -33.27
CA LYS A 200 11.02 24.13 -32.60
C LYS A 200 11.26 22.74 -32.03
N VAL A 201 10.24 22.14 -31.44
CA VAL A 201 10.32 20.75 -30.94
C VAL A 201 10.53 19.76 -32.09
N GLU A 202 9.77 19.91 -33.18
CA GLU A 202 9.90 19.09 -34.39
C GLU A 202 11.30 19.20 -35.00
N ALA A 203 11.82 20.45 -35.11
CA ALA A 203 13.18 20.67 -35.61
C ALA A 203 14.27 20.06 -34.72
N PHE A 204 14.10 20.14 -33.40
CA PHE A 204 15.07 19.59 -32.44
C PHE A 204 15.14 18.07 -32.48
N PHE A 205 14.00 17.39 -32.58
CA PHE A 205 13.92 15.92 -32.64
C PHE A 205 14.01 15.36 -34.07
N HIS A 206 14.11 16.22 -35.12
CA HIS A 206 14.10 15.83 -36.52
C HIS A 206 12.88 14.98 -36.89
N ILE A 207 11.70 15.40 -36.47
CA ILE A 207 10.41 14.77 -36.76
C ILE A 207 9.54 15.68 -37.60
N ASP A 208 8.67 15.10 -38.44
CA ASP A 208 7.83 15.86 -39.36
C ASP A 208 6.56 16.43 -38.70
N ASN A 209 5.97 15.69 -37.77
CA ASN A 209 4.74 16.10 -37.08
C ASN A 209 4.69 15.58 -35.64
N LEU A 210 4.68 16.49 -34.69
CA LEU A 210 4.64 16.17 -33.25
C LEU A 210 3.33 15.48 -32.83
N ALA A 211 2.23 15.70 -33.56
CA ALA A 211 0.92 15.14 -33.26
C ALA A 211 0.76 13.67 -33.72
N ASP A 212 1.69 13.12 -34.48
CA ASP A 212 1.64 11.73 -34.90
C ASP A 212 1.75 10.76 -33.72
N ALA A 213 1.07 9.63 -33.81
CA ALA A 213 1.00 8.62 -32.75
C ALA A 213 2.40 8.15 -32.30
N GLU A 214 3.36 8.09 -33.19
CA GLU A 214 4.76 7.71 -32.92
C GLU A 214 5.49 8.75 -32.06
N ASN A 215 5.07 10.01 -32.10
CA ASN A 215 5.71 11.15 -31.45
C ASN A 215 5.00 11.58 -30.16
N LEU A 216 3.91 10.92 -29.77
CA LEU A 216 3.14 11.28 -28.56
C LEU A 216 3.98 11.22 -27.28
N GLU A 217 4.96 10.32 -27.22
CA GLU A 217 5.87 10.25 -26.07
C GLU A 217 6.78 11.48 -25.98
N ILE A 218 7.27 11.99 -27.11
CA ILE A 218 8.06 13.22 -27.18
C ILE A 218 7.20 14.41 -26.76
N GLN A 219 5.99 14.52 -27.30
CA GLN A 219 5.03 15.57 -26.96
C GLN A 219 4.74 15.57 -25.45
N HIS A 220 4.46 14.42 -24.89
CA HIS A 220 4.18 14.27 -23.46
C HIS A 220 5.37 14.71 -22.61
N ASN A 221 6.57 14.22 -22.92
CA ASN A 221 7.78 14.48 -22.13
C ASN A 221 8.22 15.96 -22.21
N ILE A 222 8.07 16.63 -23.35
CA ILE A 222 8.40 18.07 -23.45
C ILE A 222 7.42 18.92 -22.62
N ILE A 223 6.13 18.58 -22.61
CA ILE A 223 5.15 19.24 -21.77
C ILE A 223 5.47 19.03 -20.29
N LEU A 224 5.87 17.83 -19.89
CA LEU A 224 6.30 17.55 -18.53
C LEU A 224 7.54 18.33 -18.11
N ALA A 225 8.53 18.43 -19.01
CA ALA A 225 9.73 19.24 -18.77
C ALA A 225 9.38 20.72 -18.58
N LEU A 226 8.50 21.27 -19.42
CA LEU A 226 8.02 22.65 -19.29
C LEU A 226 7.22 22.85 -17.99
N ARG A 227 6.37 21.89 -17.60
CA ARG A 227 5.67 21.92 -16.30
C ARG A 227 6.65 21.90 -15.13
N ALA A 228 7.66 21.05 -15.18
CA ALA A 228 8.67 20.96 -14.13
C ALA A 228 9.42 22.30 -13.95
N HIS A 229 9.74 23.00 -15.06
CA HIS A 229 10.44 24.28 -14.99
C HIS A 229 9.55 25.44 -14.56
N ASN A 230 8.27 25.48 -14.96
CA ASN A 230 7.41 26.64 -14.83
C ASN A 230 6.36 26.53 -13.72
N LEU A 231 6.02 25.34 -13.25
CA LEU A 231 4.95 25.09 -12.29
C LEU A 231 5.40 24.32 -11.03
N MET A 232 6.65 23.84 -11.00
CA MET A 232 7.19 23.07 -9.87
C MET A 232 8.44 23.78 -9.34
N PHE A 233 8.38 24.23 -8.10
CA PHE A 233 9.43 25.05 -7.48
C PHE A 233 10.14 24.29 -6.36
N ARG A 234 11.47 24.31 -6.42
CA ARG A 234 12.32 23.79 -5.37
C ARG A 234 12.07 24.57 -4.07
N ASP A 235 12.15 23.85 -2.95
CA ASP A 235 11.92 24.34 -1.58
C ASP A 235 10.48 24.81 -1.30
N LYS A 236 9.57 24.60 -2.26
CA LYS A 236 8.13 24.81 -2.12
C LYS A 236 7.34 23.53 -2.39
N ASP A 237 7.44 22.99 -3.59
CA ASP A 237 6.71 21.81 -4.03
C ASP A 237 7.51 20.53 -3.78
N TYR A 238 8.84 20.64 -3.76
CA TYR A 238 9.76 19.55 -3.49
C TYR A 238 11.11 20.07 -2.94
N VAL A 239 11.88 19.16 -2.34
CA VAL A 239 13.27 19.39 -1.94
C VAL A 239 14.18 18.36 -2.62
N VAL A 240 15.47 18.72 -2.75
CA VAL A 240 16.51 17.80 -3.26
C VAL A 240 17.42 17.42 -2.09
N LYS A 241 17.52 16.12 -1.79
CA LYS A 241 18.38 15.59 -0.74
C LYS A 241 18.91 14.22 -1.15
N ASP A 242 20.18 13.97 -0.89
CA ASP A 242 20.85 12.67 -1.13
C ASP A 242 20.66 12.13 -2.56
N ASP A 243 20.77 13.02 -3.57
CA ASP A 243 20.54 12.74 -5.00
C ASP A 243 19.10 12.28 -5.32
N GLU A 244 18.14 12.70 -4.51
CA GLU A 244 16.74 12.39 -4.69
C GLU A 244 15.85 13.64 -4.60
N VAL A 245 14.78 13.65 -5.40
CA VAL A 245 13.68 14.62 -5.30
C VAL A 245 12.63 14.08 -4.32
N LEU A 246 12.32 14.83 -3.28
CA LEU A 246 11.34 14.49 -2.26
C LEU A 246 10.18 15.49 -2.28
N ILE A 247 8.95 15.00 -2.34
CA ILE A 247 7.76 15.85 -2.36
C ILE A 247 7.56 16.54 -1.00
N VAL A 248 7.17 17.81 -1.04
CA VAL A 248 6.71 18.57 0.12
C VAL A 248 5.19 18.68 0.07
N ASP A 249 4.53 18.34 1.15
CA ASP A 249 3.07 18.48 1.27
C ASP A 249 2.67 19.96 1.31
N GLU A 250 1.80 20.37 0.42
CA GLU A 250 1.39 21.77 0.24
C GLU A 250 0.73 22.36 1.50
N PHE A 251 0.03 21.54 2.29
CA PHE A 251 -0.73 22.00 3.45
C PHE A 251 0.09 21.97 4.74
N THR A 252 0.94 20.96 4.91
CA THR A 252 1.69 20.75 6.15
C THR A 252 3.15 21.18 6.07
N GLY A 253 3.68 21.39 4.87
CA GLY A 253 5.11 21.66 4.63
C GLY A 253 6.04 20.49 4.99
N ARG A 254 5.50 19.28 5.18
CA ARG A 254 6.28 18.09 5.54
C ARG A 254 6.79 17.37 4.31
N ILE A 255 7.99 16.85 4.40
CA ILE A 255 8.55 15.95 3.38
C ILE A 255 7.78 14.63 3.44
N MET A 256 7.37 14.14 2.26
CA MET A 256 6.66 12.87 2.09
C MET A 256 7.59 11.81 1.47
N PRO A 257 8.33 11.03 2.29
CA PRO A 257 9.24 10.01 1.78
C PRO A 257 8.50 8.92 1.02
N GLY A 258 9.09 8.44 -0.06
CA GLY A 258 8.54 7.34 -0.87
C GLY A 258 7.39 7.73 -1.81
N ARG A 259 6.84 8.94 -1.72
CA ARG A 259 5.85 9.44 -2.68
C ARG A 259 6.53 10.07 -3.89
N ARG A 260 5.92 9.87 -5.06
CA ARG A 260 6.36 10.43 -6.34
C ARG A 260 5.19 11.02 -7.10
N TYR A 261 5.42 12.11 -7.85
CA TYR A 261 4.42 12.63 -8.78
C TYR A 261 4.17 11.60 -9.89
N SER A 262 2.92 11.51 -10.34
CA SER A 262 2.49 10.59 -11.39
C SER A 262 2.86 11.06 -12.80
N ASP A 263 2.61 10.18 -13.77
CA ASP A 263 2.62 10.47 -15.21
C ASP A 263 3.95 10.98 -15.76
N GLY A 264 5.06 10.70 -15.08
CA GLY A 264 6.40 11.12 -15.49
C GLY A 264 6.84 12.51 -14.99
N LEU A 265 5.97 13.23 -14.27
CA LEU A 265 6.32 14.55 -13.74
C LEU A 265 7.49 14.50 -12.75
N HIS A 266 7.55 13.46 -11.92
CA HIS A 266 8.65 13.29 -10.96
C HIS A 266 9.99 13.11 -11.69
N GLN A 267 10.02 12.29 -12.72
CA GLN A 267 11.19 12.10 -13.59
C GLN A 267 11.61 13.40 -14.30
N ALA A 268 10.65 14.20 -14.76
CA ALA A 268 10.94 15.51 -15.35
C ALA A 268 11.58 16.47 -14.34
N ILE A 269 11.16 16.43 -13.07
CA ILE A 269 11.78 17.21 -12.00
C ILE A 269 13.18 16.67 -11.67
N GLU A 270 13.36 15.35 -11.63
CA GLU A 270 14.68 14.74 -11.44
C GLU A 270 15.65 15.15 -12.54
N ALA A 271 15.22 15.19 -13.82
CA ALA A 271 16.01 15.68 -14.93
C ALA A 271 16.33 17.18 -14.79
N LYS A 272 15.36 18.01 -14.41
CA LYS A 272 15.54 19.44 -14.14
C LYS A 272 16.60 19.71 -13.09
N GLU A 273 16.59 18.92 -11.99
CA GLU A 273 17.52 19.09 -10.86
C GLU A 273 18.84 18.34 -11.04
N HIS A 274 19.03 17.67 -12.18
CA HIS A 274 20.25 16.90 -12.50
C HIS A 274 20.59 15.81 -11.48
N VAL A 275 19.57 15.22 -10.86
CA VAL A 275 19.70 14.03 -10.02
C VAL A 275 19.43 12.78 -10.87
N ASN A 276 19.69 11.60 -10.29
CA ASN A 276 19.44 10.35 -10.99
C ASN A 276 17.95 10.18 -11.32
N VAL A 277 17.62 10.11 -12.62
CA VAL A 277 16.24 9.91 -13.09
C VAL A 277 15.85 8.46 -12.90
N LYS A 278 15.01 8.19 -11.90
CA LYS A 278 14.52 6.84 -11.60
C LYS A 278 13.44 6.45 -12.61
N ARG A 279 13.44 5.19 -13.02
CA ARG A 279 12.40 4.65 -13.90
C ARG A 279 11.03 4.73 -13.22
N GLU A 280 10.01 4.96 -14.03
CA GLU A 280 8.62 4.92 -13.55
C GLU A 280 8.30 3.52 -13.00
N SER A 281 7.64 3.46 -11.85
CA SER A 281 7.15 2.20 -11.32
C SER A 281 5.76 1.92 -11.87
N ARG A 282 5.57 0.70 -12.39
CA ARG A 282 4.27 0.22 -12.86
C ARG A 282 3.71 -0.79 -11.88
N THR A 283 2.45 -0.61 -11.49
CA THR A 283 1.74 -1.62 -10.69
C THR A 283 1.55 -2.88 -11.56
N LEU A 284 2.11 -3.99 -11.10
CA LEU A 284 2.03 -5.29 -11.76
C LEU A 284 0.86 -6.12 -11.25
N ALA A 285 0.63 -6.09 -9.95
CA ALA A 285 -0.46 -6.80 -9.30
C ALA A 285 -0.92 -6.06 -8.05
N THR A 286 -2.21 -6.14 -7.75
CA THR A 286 -2.80 -5.58 -6.54
C THR A 286 -3.99 -6.40 -6.07
N ILE A 287 -4.17 -6.50 -4.75
CA ILE A 287 -5.36 -7.05 -4.12
C ILE A 287 -5.58 -6.41 -2.75
N THR A 288 -6.82 -6.24 -2.33
CA THR A 288 -7.16 -5.87 -0.95
C THR A 288 -7.29 -7.11 -0.07
N PHE A 289 -7.11 -6.99 1.24
CA PHE A 289 -7.36 -8.11 2.16
C PHE A 289 -8.81 -8.59 2.07
N GLN A 290 -9.77 -7.68 1.92
CA GLN A 290 -11.18 -8.02 1.71
C GLN A 290 -11.37 -8.98 0.55
N ASN A 291 -10.81 -8.67 -0.61
CA ASN A 291 -10.94 -9.50 -1.80
C ASN A 291 -10.15 -10.81 -1.69
N PHE A 292 -8.99 -10.77 -1.04
CA PHE A 292 -8.16 -11.94 -0.85
C PHE A 292 -8.83 -12.97 0.06
N PHE A 293 -9.22 -12.59 1.27
CA PHE A 293 -9.81 -13.52 2.24
C PHE A 293 -11.18 -14.05 1.80
N ASN A 294 -11.90 -13.33 0.95
CA ASN A 294 -13.13 -13.85 0.33
C ASN A 294 -12.91 -14.98 -0.68
N LYS A 295 -11.66 -15.30 -1.03
CA LYS A 295 -11.33 -16.46 -1.89
C LYS A 295 -11.22 -17.77 -1.14
N TYR A 296 -11.13 -17.75 0.18
CA TYR A 296 -11.16 -18.98 0.98
C TYR A 296 -12.52 -19.65 0.93
N ALA A 297 -12.52 -20.96 0.79
CA ALA A 297 -13.75 -21.76 0.87
C ALA A 297 -14.42 -21.64 2.25
N LYS A 298 -13.61 -21.59 3.30
CA LYS A 298 -14.03 -21.36 4.68
C LYS A 298 -13.01 -20.51 5.43
N LYS A 299 -13.48 -19.61 6.28
CA LYS A 299 -12.65 -18.78 7.15
C LYS A 299 -13.29 -18.61 8.51
N GLY A 300 -12.50 -18.75 9.57
CA GLY A 300 -12.88 -18.45 10.94
C GLY A 300 -12.09 -17.24 11.45
N GLY A 301 -12.64 -16.48 12.36
CA GLY A 301 -11.98 -15.31 12.94
C GLY A 301 -12.06 -15.31 14.46
N MET A 302 -11.05 -14.74 15.11
CA MET A 302 -11.05 -14.54 16.56
C MET A 302 -10.46 -13.18 16.91
N THR A 303 -11.05 -12.51 17.89
CA THR A 303 -10.60 -11.24 18.44
C THR A 303 -11.25 -10.96 19.79
N GLY A 304 -10.83 -9.90 20.47
CA GLY A 304 -11.45 -9.41 21.69
C GLY A 304 -12.61 -8.41 21.49
N THR A 305 -12.83 -7.93 20.26
CA THR A 305 -13.61 -6.69 19.96
C THR A 305 -14.39 -6.74 18.63
N ALA A 306 -15.08 -7.84 18.33
CA ALA A 306 -15.77 -7.99 17.03
C ALA A 306 -17.26 -7.57 17.02
N GLN A 307 -17.92 -7.53 18.17
CA GLN A 307 -19.36 -7.35 18.24
C GLN A 307 -19.84 -6.01 17.66
N THR A 308 -19.07 -4.96 17.82
CA THR A 308 -19.39 -3.64 17.28
C THR A 308 -19.45 -3.63 15.75
N GLU A 309 -18.65 -4.48 15.10
CA GLU A 309 -18.50 -4.58 13.66
C GLU A 309 -19.29 -5.77 13.06
N GLU A 310 -20.14 -6.43 13.83
CA GLU A 310 -20.89 -7.64 13.39
C GLU A 310 -21.64 -7.42 12.06
N LYS A 311 -22.21 -6.25 11.89
CA LYS A 311 -22.97 -5.89 10.69
C LYS A 311 -22.09 -5.89 9.44
N GLU A 312 -20.86 -5.40 9.56
CA GLU A 312 -19.89 -5.34 8.47
C GLU A 312 -19.35 -6.74 8.16
N PHE A 313 -18.98 -7.52 9.16
CA PHE A 313 -18.59 -8.93 8.99
C PHE A 313 -19.63 -9.76 8.27
N ARG A 314 -20.90 -9.59 8.63
CA ARG A 314 -21.99 -10.32 7.98
C ARG A 314 -22.21 -9.88 6.53
N ASN A 315 -22.21 -8.58 6.26
CA ASN A 315 -22.50 -8.05 4.93
C ASN A 315 -21.38 -8.31 3.91
N ILE A 316 -20.12 -8.23 4.33
CA ILE A 316 -18.95 -8.34 3.43
C ILE A 316 -18.44 -9.77 3.33
N TYR A 317 -18.42 -10.49 4.46
CA TYR A 317 -17.77 -11.81 4.56
C TYR A 317 -18.74 -12.96 4.82
N GLY A 318 -20.01 -12.66 5.10
CA GLY A 318 -21.00 -13.67 5.50
C GLY A 318 -20.70 -14.34 6.85
N MET A 319 -19.97 -13.66 7.73
CA MET A 319 -19.53 -14.20 9.01
C MET A 319 -20.34 -13.61 10.17
N ASP A 320 -20.93 -14.48 11.00
CA ASP A 320 -21.59 -14.05 12.24
C ASP A 320 -20.57 -13.93 13.37
N VAL A 321 -20.82 -13.02 14.29
CA VAL A 321 -20.02 -12.85 15.52
C VAL A 321 -20.70 -13.54 16.69
N ILE A 322 -19.96 -14.41 17.37
CA ILE A 322 -20.41 -15.10 18.57
C ILE A 322 -19.56 -14.65 19.75
N VAL A 323 -20.18 -13.98 20.69
CA VAL A 323 -19.53 -13.56 21.93
C VAL A 323 -19.43 -14.77 22.87
N ILE A 324 -18.21 -15.17 23.20
CA ILE A 324 -17.94 -16.26 24.13
C ILE A 324 -17.93 -15.70 25.56
N PRO A 325 -18.78 -16.20 26.46
CA PRO A 325 -18.75 -15.76 27.85
C PRO A 325 -17.38 -16.00 28.50
N THR A 326 -16.93 -15.05 29.31
CA THR A 326 -15.66 -15.21 30.05
C THR A 326 -15.76 -16.34 31.09
N ASN A 327 -14.66 -17.06 31.30
CA ASN A 327 -14.60 -18.14 32.31
C ASN A 327 -14.76 -17.59 33.73
N ARG A 328 -14.25 -16.39 34.01
CA ARG A 328 -14.39 -15.68 35.28
C ARG A 328 -14.90 -14.26 35.03
N PRO A 329 -15.60 -13.64 36.01
CA PRO A 329 -16.01 -12.24 35.90
C PRO A 329 -14.82 -11.32 35.63
N VAL A 330 -15.01 -10.34 34.76
CA VAL A 330 -14.00 -9.29 34.49
C VAL A 330 -13.96 -8.36 35.70
N ILE A 331 -12.82 -8.36 36.39
CA ILE A 331 -12.60 -7.51 37.57
C ILE A 331 -11.81 -6.25 37.25
N ARG A 332 -11.32 -6.10 36.03
CA ARG A 332 -10.61 -4.89 35.56
C ARG A 332 -11.55 -3.70 35.61
N LYS A 333 -11.07 -2.60 36.19
CA LYS A 333 -11.75 -1.31 36.15
C LYS A 333 -11.03 -0.40 35.19
N ASP A 334 -11.72 0.02 34.17
CA ASP A 334 -11.22 1.04 33.27
C ASP A 334 -11.43 2.41 33.93
N LEU A 335 -10.33 3.13 34.13
CA LEU A 335 -10.36 4.47 34.72
C LEU A 335 -10.54 5.51 33.63
N ASP A 336 -10.98 6.71 34.03
CA ASP A 336 -11.07 7.82 33.09
C ASP A 336 -9.70 8.20 32.53
N ASP A 337 -9.69 8.78 31.32
CA ASP A 337 -8.48 9.21 30.64
C ASP A 337 -7.76 10.33 31.43
N ALA A 338 -6.45 10.18 31.62
CA ALA A 338 -5.60 11.21 32.19
C ALA A 338 -4.97 12.04 31.07
N VAL A 339 -5.37 13.30 30.96
CA VAL A 339 -4.90 14.21 29.92
C VAL A 339 -3.74 15.07 30.43
N TYR A 340 -2.65 15.11 29.66
CA TYR A 340 -1.42 15.87 30.01
C TYR A 340 -1.14 16.92 28.96
N LYS A 341 -0.59 18.06 29.40
CA LYS A 341 -0.22 19.17 28.52
C LYS A 341 0.97 18.84 27.61
N THR A 342 1.93 18.04 28.10
CA THR A 342 3.13 17.68 27.38
C THR A 342 3.42 16.19 27.47
N LYS A 343 4.16 15.64 26.47
CA LYS A 343 4.64 14.26 26.51
C LYS A 343 5.54 13.98 27.71
N LYS A 344 6.33 14.98 28.15
CA LYS A 344 7.21 14.85 29.30
C LYS A 344 6.44 14.63 30.60
N GLU A 345 5.40 15.43 30.84
CA GLU A 345 4.49 15.25 31.99
C GLU A 345 3.82 13.87 31.96
N LYS A 346 3.32 13.44 30.81
CA LYS A 346 2.75 12.10 30.63
C LYS A 346 3.72 11.00 31.06
N PHE A 347 4.98 11.05 30.57
CA PHE A 347 5.97 10.03 30.92
C PHE A 347 6.32 10.02 32.41
N HIS A 348 6.40 11.18 33.05
CA HIS A 348 6.61 11.24 34.52
C HIS A 348 5.45 10.59 35.27
N ALA A 349 4.22 10.91 34.91
CA ALA A 349 3.04 10.32 35.53
C ALA A 349 2.97 8.79 35.31
N VAL A 350 3.31 8.30 34.11
CA VAL A 350 3.37 6.86 33.83
C VAL A 350 4.38 6.15 34.72
N VAL A 351 5.57 6.73 34.89
CA VAL A 351 6.60 6.17 35.78
C VAL A 351 6.12 6.14 37.22
N GLU A 352 5.52 7.23 37.71
CA GLU A 352 4.97 7.28 39.07
C GLU A 352 3.86 6.23 39.29
N GLU A 353 2.97 6.03 38.32
CA GLU A 353 1.93 5.02 38.41
C GLU A 353 2.48 3.59 38.40
N ILE A 354 3.50 3.33 37.60
CA ILE A 354 4.20 2.03 37.58
C ILE A 354 4.82 1.75 38.95
N VAL A 355 5.52 2.74 39.54
CA VAL A 355 6.11 2.59 40.88
C VAL A 355 5.04 2.30 41.94
N LYS A 356 3.95 3.07 41.95
CA LYS A 356 2.83 2.88 42.89
C LYS A 356 2.15 1.52 42.71
N ALA A 357 2.04 1.04 41.47
CA ALA A 357 1.46 -0.26 41.19
C ALA A 357 2.38 -1.40 41.67
N HIS A 358 3.70 -1.26 41.44
CA HIS A 358 4.71 -2.22 41.87
C HIS A 358 4.80 -2.33 43.41
N GLU A 359 4.67 -1.20 44.13
CA GLU A 359 4.66 -1.18 45.60
C GLU A 359 3.44 -1.88 46.21
N LYS A 360 2.35 -2.02 45.45
CA LYS A 360 1.12 -2.69 45.89
C LYS A 360 1.11 -4.22 45.66
N GLY A 361 2.08 -4.76 44.93
CA GLY A 361 2.24 -6.18 44.59
C GLY A 361 1.93 -6.48 43.13
#